data_d380f6f77db98cc30967e189374be0c5
#
_entry.id   d380f6f77db98cc30967e189374be0c5
#
_cell.length_a   1.000
_cell.length_b   1.000
_cell.length_c   1.000
_cell.angle_alpha   90.00
_cell.angle_beta   90.00
_cell.angle_gamma   90.00
#
_symmetry.space_group_name_H-M   'P 1'
#
loop_
_entity.id
_entity.type
_entity.pdbx_description
1 polymer ?
#
loop_
_entity_poly.entity_id
_entity_poly.type
_entity_poly.pdbx_seq_one_letter_code
_entity_poly.pdbx_strand_id
1 'polypeptide(L)' 'MPHRAPTGSEYRMLAEAVLQWYSFYEVPPDDKASSTLVSAALEFFHDGHHTAEDLAVMLIGTYVGIWSTKINAPTSAAIH' A
#
# COMPACT_ATOMS: atom_id res chain seq x y z
N MET A 1 -19.67 10.77 -10.74
CA MET A 1 -19.07 10.40 -9.65
C MET A 1 -17.94 9.51 -9.90
N PRO A 2 -16.92 10.00 -9.79
CA PRO A 2 -15.79 9.25 -10.24
C PRO A 2 -15.47 8.08 -9.37
N HIS A 3 -15.63 8.21 -8.09
CA HIS A 3 -15.26 7.13 -7.24
C HIS A 3 -16.40 6.76 -6.36
N ARG A 4 -16.53 5.51 -6.08
CA ARG A 4 -17.40 5.12 -5.00
C ARG A 4 -16.51 4.57 -3.89
N ALA A 5 -17.01 4.63 -2.68
CA ALA A 5 -16.27 4.09 -1.56
C ALA A 5 -16.13 2.58 -1.72
N PRO A 6 -15.03 1.99 -1.30
CA PRO A 6 -14.88 0.55 -1.35
C PRO A 6 -15.92 -0.13 -0.49
N THR A 7 -16.38 -1.28 -0.92
CA THR A 7 -17.27 -2.09 -0.12
C THR A 7 -16.51 -2.68 1.06
N GLY A 8 -17.24 -3.29 1.99
CA GLY A 8 -16.60 -3.92 3.12
C GLY A 8 -15.58 -4.97 2.73
N SER A 9 -15.90 -5.80 1.72
CA SER A 9 -14.94 -6.82 1.32
C SER A 9 -13.76 -6.22 0.58
N GLU A 10 -13.98 -5.15 -0.17
CA GLU A 10 -12.86 -4.47 -0.82
C GLU A 10 -11.94 -3.85 0.22
N TYR A 11 -12.52 -3.23 1.23
CA TYR A 11 -11.72 -2.65 2.31
C TYR A 11 -10.89 -3.70 3.01
N ARG A 12 -11.48 -4.86 3.26
CA ARG A 12 -10.76 -5.95 3.89
C ARG A 12 -9.59 -6.40 3.04
N MET A 13 -9.80 -6.45 1.74
CA MET A 13 -8.74 -6.82 0.81
C MET A 13 -7.58 -5.82 0.87
N LEU A 14 -7.91 -4.52 0.88
CA LEU A 14 -6.89 -3.49 0.97
C LEU A 14 -6.13 -3.60 2.29
N ALA A 15 -6.86 -3.79 3.38
CA ALA A 15 -6.24 -3.90 4.69
C ALA A 15 -5.31 -5.11 4.76
N GLU A 16 -5.74 -6.21 4.20
CA GLU A 16 -4.93 -7.41 4.20
C GLU A 16 -3.63 -7.21 3.44
N ALA A 17 -3.72 -6.55 2.29
CA ALA A 17 -2.52 -6.27 1.51
C ALA A 17 -1.55 -5.40 2.29
N VAL A 18 -2.06 -4.40 3.00
CA VAL A 18 -1.23 -3.52 3.80
C VAL A 18 -0.57 -4.30 4.94
N LEU A 19 -1.32 -5.19 5.57
CA LEU A 19 -0.76 -6.01 6.64
C LEU A 19 0.35 -6.92 6.12
N GLN A 20 0.18 -7.45 4.92
CA GLN A 20 1.22 -8.27 4.31
C GLN A 20 2.47 -7.45 4.04
N TRP A 21 2.31 -6.20 3.66
CA TRP A 21 3.45 -5.31 3.46
C TRP A 21 4.23 -5.13 4.77
N TYR A 22 3.51 -4.85 5.86
CA TYR A 22 4.15 -4.70 7.15
C TYR A 22 4.87 -5.97 7.58
N SER A 23 4.23 -7.10 7.32
CA SER A 23 4.82 -8.38 7.68
C SER A 23 6.07 -8.66 6.87
N PHE A 24 6.04 -8.32 5.59
CA PHE A 24 7.17 -8.59 4.72
C PHE A 24 8.41 -7.81 5.17
N TYR A 25 8.23 -6.55 5.50
CA TYR A 25 9.36 -5.71 5.90
C TYR A 25 9.59 -5.75 7.41
N GLU A 26 8.72 -6.43 8.15
CA GLU A 26 8.86 -6.59 9.59
C GLU A 26 8.97 -5.25 10.31
N VAL A 27 8.10 -4.34 9.96
CA VAL A 27 8.07 -3.03 10.61
C VAL A 27 6.75 -2.89 11.36
N PRO A 28 6.74 -2.15 12.48
CA PRO A 28 5.49 -1.95 13.20
C PRO A 28 4.56 -1.05 12.42
N PRO A 29 3.26 -1.25 12.56
CA PRO A 29 2.30 -0.42 11.87
C PRO A 29 2.44 1.05 12.26
N ASP A 30 2.16 1.92 11.30
CA ASP A 30 2.31 3.35 11.47
C ASP A 30 1.18 4.03 10.71
N ASP A 31 0.53 5.00 11.32
CA ASP A 31 -0.66 5.62 10.73
C ASP A 31 -0.36 6.28 9.39
N LYS A 32 0.74 7.00 9.31
CA LYS A 32 1.10 7.68 8.08
C LYS A 32 1.43 6.68 6.99
N ALA A 33 2.20 5.67 7.34
CA ALA A 33 2.55 4.65 6.36
C ALA A 33 1.30 3.91 5.91
N SER A 34 0.42 3.58 6.85
CA SER A 34 -0.82 2.89 6.51
C SER A 34 -1.66 3.70 5.56
N SER A 35 -1.77 5.00 5.79
CA SER A 35 -2.55 5.88 4.92
C SER A 35 -1.98 5.87 3.51
N THR A 36 -0.67 5.97 3.38
CA THR A 36 -0.02 5.93 2.08
C THR A 36 -0.24 4.58 1.40
N LEU A 37 -0.09 3.50 2.15
CA LEU A 37 -0.22 2.17 1.58
C LEU A 37 -1.65 1.88 1.16
N VAL A 38 -2.62 2.29 1.95
CA VAL A 38 -4.02 2.08 1.60
C VAL A 38 -4.38 2.87 0.34
N SER A 39 -3.92 4.11 0.24
CA SER A 39 -4.17 4.92 -0.94
C SER A 39 -3.57 4.27 -2.17
N ALA A 40 -2.35 3.79 -2.06
CA ALA A 40 -1.70 3.13 -3.19
C ALA A 40 -2.40 1.83 -3.55
N ALA A 41 -2.82 1.07 -2.55
CA ALA A 41 -3.53 -0.18 -2.80
C ALA A 41 -4.84 0.09 -3.53
N LEU A 42 -5.53 1.16 -3.16
CA LEU A 42 -6.77 1.51 -3.81
C LEU A 42 -6.53 1.85 -5.28
N GLU A 43 -5.46 2.56 -5.58
CA GLU A 43 -5.12 2.87 -6.95
C GLU A 43 -4.79 1.60 -7.74
N PHE A 44 -4.03 0.71 -7.16
CA PHE A 44 -3.73 -0.56 -7.82
C PHE A 44 -5.00 -1.38 -8.04
N PHE A 45 -5.91 -1.32 -7.07
CA PHE A 45 -7.18 -2.00 -7.21
C PHE A 45 -7.95 -1.47 -8.42
N HIS A 46 -7.98 -0.17 -8.58
CA HIS A 46 -8.65 0.45 -9.73
C HIS A 46 -7.93 0.15 -11.03
N ASP A 47 -6.66 -0.16 -10.97
CA ASP A 47 -5.88 -0.53 -12.15
C ASP A 47 -6.05 -1.99 -12.54
N GLY A 48 -6.77 -2.75 -11.76
CA GLY A 48 -7.05 -4.13 -12.12
C GLY A 48 -6.49 -5.19 -11.19
N HIS A 49 -5.82 -4.79 -10.11
CA HIS A 49 -5.27 -5.74 -9.16
C HIS A 49 -6.32 -6.02 -8.09
N HIS A 50 -7.03 -7.10 -8.24
CA HIS A 50 -8.23 -7.33 -7.44
C HIS A 50 -8.09 -8.44 -6.40
N THR A 51 -6.89 -8.82 -6.01
CA THR A 51 -6.70 -9.78 -4.94
C THR A 51 -5.74 -9.18 -3.92
N ALA A 52 -5.87 -9.62 -2.67
CA ALA A 52 -4.98 -9.12 -1.63
C ALA A 52 -3.53 -9.46 -1.94
N GLU A 53 -3.30 -10.65 -2.48
CA GLU A 53 -1.94 -11.05 -2.86
C GLU A 53 -1.36 -10.15 -3.92
N ASP A 54 -2.15 -9.86 -4.93
CA ASP A 54 -1.70 -9.02 -6.03
C ASP A 54 -1.38 -7.62 -5.53
N LEU A 55 -2.28 -7.08 -4.71
CA LEU A 55 -2.07 -5.76 -4.14
C LEU A 55 -0.82 -5.75 -3.25
N ALA A 56 -0.62 -6.80 -2.47
CA ALA A 56 0.55 -6.87 -1.60
C ALA A 56 1.84 -6.88 -2.41
N VAL A 57 1.85 -7.64 -3.50
CA VAL A 57 3.02 -7.69 -4.37
C VAL A 57 3.33 -6.31 -4.93
N MET A 58 2.29 -5.60 -5.36
CA MET A 58 2.47 -4.26 -5.88
C MET A 58 2.99 -3.30 -4.82
N LEU A 59 2.46 -3.40 -3.61
CA LEU A 59 2.91 -2.54 -2.53
C LEU A 59 4.36 -2.85 -2.15
N ILE A 60 4.69 -4.12 -2.05
CA ILE A 60 6.03 -4.53 -1.64
C ILE A 60 7.06 -4.06 -2.66
N GLY A 61 6.73 -4.16 -3.93
CA GLY A 61 7.65 -3.73 -4.98
C GLY A 61 7.74 -2.23 -5.15
N THR A 62 6.67 -1.50 -4.84
CA THR A 62 6.62 -0.06 -5.04
C THR A 62 7.18 0.70 -3.85
N TYR A 63 6.82 0.28 -2.65
CA TYR A 63 7.27 0.95 -1.43
C TYR A 63 8.25 0.06 -0.70
N VAL A 64 9.52 0.28 -0.95
CA VAL A 64 10.57 -0.56 -0.42
C VAL A 64 10.99 -0.02 0.93
N GLY A 65 10.53 -0.68 1.98
CA GLY A 65 10.85 -0.27 3.33
C GLY A 65 10.04 0.92 3.78
N ILE A 66 10.13 1.21 5.07
CA ILE A 66 9.28 2.21 5.67
C ILE A 66 9.60 3.62 5.25
N TRP A 67 10.84 3.84 4.82
CA TRP A 67 11.26 5.20 4.47
C TRP A 67 10.50 5.75 3.28
N SER A 68 10.21 4.91 2.29
CA SER A 68 9.53 5.40 1.11
C SER A 68 8.09 5.83 1.41
N THR A 69 7.47 5.26 2.45
CA THR A 69 6.14 5.70 2.83
C THR A 69 6.17 6.94 3.68
N LYS A 70 7.21 7.10 4.50
CA LYS A 70 7.25 8.22 5.42
C LYS A 70 7.65 9.51 4.79
N ILE A 71 8.63 9.48 3.90
CA ILE A 71 9.09 10.70 3.28
C ILE A 71 8.48 10.92 1.92
N ASN A 72 7.69 9.97 1.48
CA ASN A 72 7.00 10.08 0.21
C ASN A 72 7.95 10.45 -0.91
N ALA A 73 9.21 10.01 -0.81
CA ALA A 73 10.20 10.35 -1.79
C ALA A 73 10.61 9.10 -2.49
N PRO A 74 10.64 9.21 -3.69
CA PRO A 74 11.19 8.10 -4.44
C PRO A 74 12.68 8.12 -4.27
N THR A 75 13.12 8.52 -3.87
CA THR A 75 14.17 8.70 -3.72
C THR A 75 15.09 8.78 -3.80
N SER A 76 15.11 9.10 -3.83
CA SER A 76 15.79 9.29 -3.89
C SER A 76 16.55 9.24 -3.59
N ALA A 77 16.55 9.31 -3.54
CA ALA A 77 17.16 9.31 -3.33
C ALA A 77 17.79 9.21 -3.16
N ALA A 78 17.76 9.17 -3.20
CA ALA A 78 18.37 9.20 -3.04
C ALA A 78 19.11 9.26 -2.76
N ILE A 79 19.37 9.27 -2.65
CA ILE A 79 20.07 9.44 -2.43
C ILE A 79 20.73 9.39 -2.21
N HIS A 80 21.05 9.45 -2.13
CA HIS A 80 21.82 9.48 -2.00
C HIS A 80 22.26 9.39 -1.73
#